data_14b9aa7b7a84d5c5b7d3f7c582442fb6
#
_entry.id   14b9aa7b7a84d5c5b7d3f7c582442fb6
#
_cell.length_a   1.000
_cell.length_b   1.000
_cell.length_c   1.000
_cell.angle_alpha   90.00
_cell.angle_beta   90.00
_cell.angle_gamma   90.00
#
_symmetry.space_group_name_H-M   'P 1'
#
loop_
_entity.id
_entity.type
_entity.pdbx_description
1 polymer ?
#
loop_
_entity_poly.entity_id
_entity_poly.type
_entity_poly.pdbx_seq_one_letter_code
_entity_poly.pdbx_strand_id
1 'polypeptide(L)'
;SIMGMGRGAGNLNTELFVEYLNETAGADYSTEPILCSIDNTIAPIYMTTAWGYSLSGYLSAKYRCHQNYARFLNNKNTLTFEGMNAIFSKIEPEKRDNYDREYIDKLYTAHMSAGGEKTPEADLSRLFEGRNVVIIAPGRTTSVESERQKVFDKVKATDAIVISVNHCPEWIKCDYVFVSNIRRYEKLSGIETDKLIITSNINAQAGYTVGYEPLLCSIEAVRDNVTLMLIALLIRSGASSVYLAGVDGYSFKERNFAYRDMETYEDEQVAKEQNSGISAAIAQLSQRIPVSFITKSLLEREENRS
;
A
#
# COMPACT_ATOMS: atom_id res chain seq x y z
N SER A 1 -10.45 23.46 20.50
CA SER A 1 -11.62 22.79 19.93
C SER A 1 -11.97 21.51 20.70
N ILE A 2 -13.24 21.14 20.76
CA ILE A 2 -13.73 19.96 21.48
C ILE A 2 -13.03 18.71 20.92
N MET A 3 -12.55 17.83 21.80
CA MET A 3 -11.76 16.63 21.49
C MET A 3 -10.58 16.90 20.52
N GLY A 4 -10.01 18.12 20.56
CA GLY A 4 -8.90 18.50 19.67
C GLY A 4 -9.26 18.47 18.17
N MET A 5 -10.55 18.58 17.82
CA MET A 5 -11.03 18.53 16.43
C MET A 5 -10.27 19.52 15.56
N GLY A 6 -9.75 19.04 14.43
CA GLY A 6 -9.03 19.86 13.47
C GLY A 6 -8.06 19.04 12.61
N ARG A 7 -7.37 19.74 11.73
CA ARG A 7 -6.39 19.14 10.81
C ARG A 7 -5.00 19.10 11.45
N GLY A 8 -4.12 18.24 10.91
CA GLY A 8 -2.70 18.22 11.28
C GLY A 8 -2.40 17.46 12.54
N ALA A 9 -1.62 18.07 13.44
CA ALA A 9 -1.18 17.45 14.69
C ALA A 9 -2.25 17.42 15.80
N GLY A 10 -3.45 17.95 15.52
CA GLY A 10 -4.51 18.16 16.50
C GLY A 10 -4.50 19.59 17.10
N ASN A 11 -5.61 19.97 17.70
CA ASN A 11 -5.78 21.23 18.39
C ASN A 11 -5.81 21.02 19.91
N LEU A 12 -5.68 22.10 20.67
CA LEU A 12 -5.87 22.07 22.12
C LEU A 12 -7.31 21.63 22.43
N ASN A 13 -7.46 20.62 23.26
CA ASN A 13 -8.76 20.14 23.71
C ASN A 13 -9.41 21.17 24.64
N THR A 14 -10.57 21.69 24.25
CA THR A 14 -11.26 22.74 25.01
C THR A 14 -11.66 22.25 26.40
N GLU A 15 -12.19 21.05 26.51
CA GLU A 15 -12.58 20.41 27.76
C GLU A 15 -11.44 20.30 28.74
N LEU A 16 -10.25 19.89 28.32
CA LEU A 16 -9.06 19.76 29.15
C LEU A 16 -8.50 21.14 29.53
N PHE A 17 -8.56 22.09 28.59
CA PHE A 17 -8.07 23.44 28.86
C PHE A 17 -8.95 24.21 29.83
N VAL A 18 -10.27 24.05 29.73
CA VAL A 18 -11.21 24.65 30.68
C VAL A 18 -10.97 24.11 32.11
N GLU A 19 -10.79 22.80 32.25
CA GLU A 19 -10.48 22.19 33.55
C GLU A 19 -9.13 22.69 34.11
N TYR A 20 -8.11 22.81 33.29
CA TYR A 20 -6.83 23.39 33.66
C TYR A 20 -6.98 24.84 34.18
N LEU A 21 -7.82 25.65 33.51
CA LEU A 21 -8.08 27.02 33.98
C LEU A 21 -8.83 27.05 35.32
N ASN A 22 -9.79 26.14 35.52
CA ASN A 22 -10.49 26.02 36.82
C ASN A 22 -9.50 25.69 37.93
N GLU A 23 -8.61 24.74 37.73
CA GLU A 23 -7.66 24.28 38.74
C GLU A 23 -6.54 25.31 39.02
N THR A 24 -6.01 25.96 37.98
CA THR A 24 -4.76 26.72 38.09
C THR A 24 -4.98 28.22 38.09
N ALA A 25 -6.04 28.72 37.47
CA ALA A 25 -6.31 30.16 37.36
C ALA A 25 -7.51 30.64 38.22
N GLY A 26 -8.12 29.73 39.00
CA GLY A 26 -9.30 30.05 39.82
C GLY A 26 -10.52 30.41 38.99
N ALA A 27 -10.61 29.90 37.75
CA ALA A 27 -11.81 30.04 36.95
C ALA A 27 -12.93 29.11 37.48
N ASP A 28 -14.18 29.43 37.14
CA ASP A 28 -15.36 28.64 37.52
C ASP A 28 -16.21 28.39 36.30
N TYR A 29 -15.64 27.74 35.29
CA TYR A 29 -16.34 27.36 34.07
C TYR A 29 -16.96 25.98 34.21
N SER A 30 -18.24 25.85 33.83
CA SER A 30 -18.89 24.53 33.73
C SER A 30 -18.36 23.76 32.55
N THR A 31 -17.82 22.56 32.78
CA THR A 31 -17.41 21.60 31.72
C THR A 31 -18.54 20.68 31.31
N GLU A 32 -19.61 20.56 32.11
CA GLU A 32 -20.73 19.61 31.87
C GLU A 32 -21.39 19.76 30.49
N PRO A 33 -21.70 20.97 29.96
CA PRO A 33 -22.28 21.12 28.63
C PRO A 33 -21.36 20.62 27.52
N ILE A 34 -20.04 20.78 27.68
CA ILE A 34 -19.04 20.30 26.73
C ILE A 34 -19.01 18.77 26.75
N LEU A 35 -18.95 18.16 27.94
CA LEU A 35 -18.93 16.71 28.11
C LEU A 35 -20.20 16.04 27.60
N CYS A 36 -21.37 16.62 27.85
CA CYS A 36 -22.63 16.17 27.28
C CYS A 36 -22.64 16.24 25.75
N SER A 37 -22.08 17.30 25.16
CA SER A 37 -21.95 17.42 23.69
C SER A 37 -20.99 16.38 23.12
N ILE A 38 -19.91 16.06 23.85
CA ILE A 38 -18.99 15.00 23.47
C ILE A 38 -19.74 13.67 23.42
N ASP A 39 -20.38 13.29 24.50
CA ASP A 39 -21.04 12.00 24.64
C ASP A 39 -22.14 11.81 23.58
N ASN A 40 -23.01 12.79 23.42
CA ASN A 40 -24.20 12.66 22.56
C ASN A 40 -23.95 12.91 21.07
N THR A 41 -22.91 13.64 20.70
CA THR A 41 -22.74 14.11 19.33
C THR A 41 -21.33 13.91 18.78
N ILE A 42 -20.29 14.39 19.49
CA ILE A 42 -18.96 14.48 18.91
C ILE A 42 -18.27 13.12 18.88
N ALA A 43 -18.38 12.33 19.95
CA ALA A 43 -17.76 10.99 20.00
C ALA A 43 -18.31 10.03 18.96
N PRO A 44 -19.62 9.93 18.68
CA PRO A 44 -20.16 9.17 17.55
C PRO A 44 -19.56 9.59 16.19
N ILE A 45 -19.40 10.88 15.95
CA ILE A 45 -18.75 11.38 14.71
C ILE A 45 -17.29 10.97 14.67
N TYR A 46 -16.56 11.11 15.78
CA TYR A 46 -15.15 10.72 15.88
C TYR A 46 -14.93 9.23 15.57
N MET A 47 -15.85 8.36 15.99
CA MET A 47 -15.76 6.92 15.71
C MET A 47 -15.89 6.60 14.21
N THR A 48 -16.53 7.46 13.43
CA THR A 48 -16.63 7.30 11.96
C THR A 48 -15.53 8.03 11.19
N THR A 49 -15.10 9.18 11.71
CA THR A 49 -14.09 10.04 11.08
C THR A 49 -13.15 10.60 12.13
N ALA A 50 -12.12 9.82 12.45
CA ALA A 50 -11.14 10.21 13.47
C ALA A 50 -10.32 11.44 13.04
N TRP A 51 -10.02 12.31 14.01
CA TRP A 51 -9.13 13.47 13.87
C TRP A 51 -8.14 13.52 15.03
N GLY A 52 -7.30 14.54 15.05
CA GLY A 52 -6.35 14.78 16.14
C GLY A 52 -4.94 14.33 15.79
N TYR A 53 -4.21 13.91 16.81
CA TYR A 53 -2.80 13.59 16.66
C TYR A 53 -2.54 12.45 15.69
N SER A 54 -1.59 12.69 14.78
CA SER A 54 -1.02 11.66 13.91
C SER A 54 0.47 11.92 13.70
N LEU A 55 1.27 10.87 13.49
CA LEU A 55 2.70 11.01 13.24
C LEU A 55 2.99 11.85 11.99
N SER A 56 2.23 11.68 10.93
CA SER A 56 2.35 12.48 9.71
C SER A 56 1.97 13.94 9.93
N GLY A 57 0.91 14.19 10.71
CA GLY A 57 0.51 15.54 11.13
C GLY A 57 1.56 16.22 12.00
N TYR A 58 2.18 15.48 12.93
CA TYR A 58 3.31 15.95 13.72
C TYR A 58 4.49 16.39 12.83
N LEU A 59 4.86 15.59 11.82
CA LEU A 59 5.93 15.95 10.89
C LEU A 59 5.60 17.21 10.09
N SER A 60 4.34 17.34 9.62
CA SER A 60 3.88 18.55 8.95
C SER A 60 4.07 19.79 9.82
N ALA A 61 3.70 19.73 11.11
CA ALA A 61 3.88 20.82 12.06
C ALA A 61 5.37 21.10 12.34
N LYS A 62 6.17 20.04 12.61
CA LYS A 62 7.61 20.13 12.87
C LYS A 62 8.36 20.86 11.76
N TYR A 63 8.04 20.54 10.51
CA TYR A 63 8.70 21.11 9.33
C TYR A 63 7.99 22.35 8.77
N ARG A 64 6.90 22.78 9.43
CA ARG A 64 6.06 23.93 9.00
C ARG A 64 5.59 23.78 7.54
N CYS A 65 5.16 22.59 7.19
CA CYS A 65 4.72 22.25 5.84
C CYS A 65 3.19 22.18 5.75
N HIS A 66 2.64 22.44 4.57
CA HIS A 66 1.23 22.29 4.30
C HIS A 66 0.77 20.85 4.60
N GLN A 67 -0.36 20.71 5.30
CA GLN A 67 -0.86 19.44 5.84
C GLN A 67 -1.15 18.37 4.77
N ASN A 68 -1.45 18.79 3.54
CA ASN A 68 -1.69 17.86 2.45
C ASN A 68 -0.44 17.05 2.07
N TYR A 69 0.77 17.51 2.36
CA TYR A 69 1.99 16.71 2.22
C TYR A 69 1.95 15.49 3.16
N ALA A 70 1.57 15.72 4.42
CA ALA A 70 1.41 14.63 5.39
C ALA A 70 0.32 13.64 4.95
N ARG A 71 -0.82 14.14 4.49
CA ARG A 71 -1.93 13.32 3.99
C ARG A 71 -1.51 12.48 2.79
N PHE A 72 -0.82 13.08 1.82
CA PHE A 72 -0.31 12.38 0.63
C PHE A 72 0.59 11.20 1.02
N LEU A 73 1.61 11.45 1.84
CA LEU A 73 2.58 10.42 2.23
C LEU A 73 1.94 9.33 3.11
N ASN A 74 0.99 9.70 3.98
CA ASN A 74 0.28 8.74 4.82
C ASN A 74 -0.62 7.81 3.99
N ASN A 75 -1.29 8.33 2.97
CA ASN A 75 -2.16 7.55 2.09
C ASN A 75 -1.41 6.51 1.25
N LYS A 76 -0.11 6.72 1.00
CA LYS A 76 0.73 5.71 0.33
C LYS A 76 0.88 4.43 1.14
N ASN A 77 0.82 4.51 2.47
CA ASN A 77 0.96 3.37 3.41
C ASN A 77 2.18 2.47 3.15
N THR A 78 3.24 3.04 2.57
CA THR A 78 4.48 2.35 2.16
C THR A 78 5.71 2.85 2.89
N LEU A 79 5.57 3.91 3.70
CA LEU A 79 6.67 4.55 4.41
C LEU A 79 6.64 4.23 5.90
N THR A 80 7.81 4.02 6.50
CA THR A 80 8.00 4.10 7.95
C THR A 80 8.01 5.57 8.40
N PHE A 81 8.02 5.80 9.72
CA PHE A 81 8.19 7.14 10.26
C PHE A 81 9.50 7.79 9.78
N GLU A 82 10.60 7.03 9.79
CA GLU A 82 11.91 7.49 9.33
C GLU A 82 11.88 7.90 7.86
N GLY A 83 11.20 7.11 7.01
CA GLY A 83 11.04 7.41 5.59
C GLY A 83 10.24 8.71 5.38
N MET A 84 9.12 8.88 6.09
CA MET A 84 8.36 10.13 6.04
C MET A 84 9.20 11.31 6.54
N ASN A 85 9.90 11.17 7.67
CA ASN A 85 10.75 12.23 8.22
C ASN A 85 11.88 12.61 7.24
N ALA A 86 12.49 11.64 6.56
CA ALA A 86 13.50 11.89 5.55
C ALA A 86 12.96 12.67 4.34
N ILE A 87 11.72 12.39 3.89
CA ILE A 87 11.08 13.14 2.81
C ILE A 87 10.75 14.57 3.28
N PHE A 88 10.14 14.74 4.46
CA PHE A 88 9.82 16.06 4.99
C PHE A 88 11.04 16.95 5.15
N SER A 89 12.19 16.39 5.56
CA SER A 89 13.45 17.15 5.72
C SER A 89 13.98 17.71 4.39
N LYS A 90 13.57 17.14 3.26
CA LYS A 90 13.98 17.57 1.91
C LYS A 90 13.02 18.57 1.28
N ILE A 91 11.88 18.87 1.91
CA ILE A 91 10.95 19.88 1.38
C ILE A 91 11.59 21.26 1.49
N GLU A 92 11.80 21.90 0.35
CA GLU A 92 12.38 23.22 0.23
C GLU A 92 11.52 24.26 0.95
N PRO A 93 12.13 25.28 1.64
CA PRO A 93 11.38 26.27 2.39
C PRO A 93 10.28 26.96 1.59
N GLU A 94 10.54 27.28 0.33
CA GLU A 94 9.63 28.00 -0.58
C GLU A 94 8.42 27.13 -1.01
N LYS A 95 8.52 25.81 -0.84
CA LYS A 95 7.45 24.85 -1.16
C LYS A 95 6.60 24.44 0.03
N ARG A 96 6.92 24.92 1.25
CA ARG A 96 6.27 24.44 2.47
C ARG A 96 4.85 24.94 2.65
N ASP A 97 4.59 26.20 2.29
CA ASP A 97 3.29 26.85 2.54
C ASP A 97 2.21 26.45 1.53
N ASN A 98 2.61 26.16 0.30
CA ASN A 98 1.69 25.80 -0.79
C ASN A 98 1.87 24.32 -1.15
N TYR A 99 0.78 23.57 -1.10
CA TYR A 99 0.79 22.16 -1.49
C TYR A 99 1.00 22.00 -3.00
N ASP A 100 2.05 21.27 -3.35
CA ASP A 100 2.38 20.89 -4.71
C ASP A 100 2.45 19.35 -4.78
N ARG A 101 1.44 18.76 -5.42
CA ARG A 101 1.30 17.30 -5.50
C ARG A 101 2.41 16.65 -6.33
N GLU A 102 2.78 17.27 -7.45
CA GLU A 102 3.84 16.73 -8.31
C GLU A 102 5.19 16.78 -7.62
N TYR A 103 5.45 17.85 -6.89
CA TYR A 103 6.69 18.00 -6.13
C TYR A 103 6.84 16.92 -5.05
N ILE A 104 5.81 16.68 -4.25
CA ILE A 104 5.89 15.66 -3.20
C ILE A 104 5.95 14.24 -3.79
N ASP A 105 5.29 13.97 -4.91
CA ASP A 105 5.38 12.67 -5.59
C ASP A 105 6.78 12.42 -6.14
N LYS A 106 7.46 13.46 -6.67
CA LYS A 106 8.87 13.39 -7.06
C LYS A 106 9.78 13.08 -5.87
N LEU A 107 9.60 13.75 -4.74
CA LEU A 107 10.38 13.48 -3.53
C LEU A 107 10.14 12.07 -2.99
N TYR A 108 8.88 11.61 -2.99
CA TYR A 108 8.52 10.26 -2.63
C TYR A 108 9.18 9.23 -3.55
N THR A 109 9.06 9.38 -4.87
CA THR A 109 9.65 8.47 -5.85
C THR A 109 11.17 8.45 -5.74
N ALA A 110 11.81 9.60 -5.58
CA ALA A 110 13.26 9.69 -5.37
C ALA A 110 13.71 8.99 -4.07
N HIS A 111 12.91 9.10 -2.98
CA HIS A 111 13.19 8.39 -1.74
C HIS A 111 13.06 6.86 -1.92
N MET A 112 12.01 6.41 -2.60
CA MET A 112 11.77 4.99 -2.87
C MET A 112 12.80 4.38 -3.82
N SER A 113 13.45 5.17 -4.66
CA SER A 113 14.44 4.73 -5.63
C SER A 113 15.89 4.87 -5.15
N ALA A 114 16.11 5.46 -3.96
CA ALA A 114 17.45 5.85 -3.49
C ALA A 114 18.45 4.69 -3.34
N GLY A 115 17.98 3.45 -3.10
CA GLY A 115 18.85 2.27 -2.99
C GLY A 115 19.43 1.76 -4.31
N GLY A 116 18.86 2.19 -5.45
CA GLY A 116 19.25 1.73 -6.78
C GLY A 116 18.98 0.25 -7.04
N GLU A 117 19.10 -0.17 -8.28
CA GLU A 117 19.07 -1.58 -8.67
C GLU A 117 20.42 -2.22 -8.38
N LYS A 118 20.44 -3.36 -7.68
CA LYS A 118 21.68 -4.08 -7.32
C LYS A 118 21.83 -5.38 -8.09
N THR A 119 20.73 -5.95 -8.57
CA THR A 119 20.71 -7.22 -9.31
C THR A 119 20.81 -6.95 -10.80
N PRO A 120 21.79 -7.52 -11.51
CA PRO A 120 21.88 -7.44 -12.95
C PRO A 120 20.64 -8.02 -13.64
N GLU A 121 20.16 -7.40 -14.71
CA GLU A 121 19.00 -7.86 -15.48
C GLU A 121 19.19 -9.30 -16.00
N ALA A 122 20.40 -9.66 -16.38
CA ALA A 122 20.75 -11.01 -16.83
C ALA A 122 20.49 -12.09 -15.77
N ASP A 123 20.63 -11.76 -14.48
CA ASP A 123 20.35 -12.74 -13.41
C ASP A 123 18.84 -12.97 -13.24
N LEU A 124 18.03 -11.93 -13.40
CA LEU A 124 16.57 -12.04 -13.40
C LEU A 124 16.07 -12.77 -14.65
N SER A 125 16.66 -12.51 -15.81
CA SER A 125 16.33 -13.24 -17.05
C SER A 125 16.61 -14.73 -16.92
N ARG A 126 17.72 -15.13 -16.29
CA ARG A 126 18.00 -16.56 -16.02
C ARG A 126 16.91 -17.24 -15.21
N LEU A 127 16.21 -16.50 -14.33
CA LEU A 127 15.12 -17.06 -13.52
C LEU A 127 13.83 -17.22 -14.33
N PHE A 128 13.49 -16.22 -15.15
CA PHE A 128 12.13 -16.04 -15.65
C PHE A 128 11.99 -16.16 -17.16
N GLU A 129 13.07 -16.07 -17.94
CA GLU A 129 13.00 -16.13 -19.41
C GLU A 129 12.33 -17.42 -19.90
N GLY A 130 11.28 -17.26 -20.70
CA GLY A 130 10.48 -18.36 -21.24
C GLY A 130 9.63 -19.11 -20.21
N ARG A 131 9.64 -18.72 -18.92
CA ARG A 131 8.89 -19.41 -17.86
C ARG A 131 7.47 -18.86 -17.70
N ASN A 132 6.56 -19.75 -17.33
CA ASN A 132 5.24 -19.39 -16.85
C ASN A 132 5.34 -18.99 -15.36
N VAL A 133 4.60 -17.96 -14.95
CA VAL A 133 4.63 -17.49 -13.55
C VAL A 133 3.21 -17.39 -13.00
N VAL A 134 2.99 -17.94 -11.81
CA VAL A 134 1.77 -17.74 -11.01
C VAL A 134 2.08 -16.71 -9.93
N ILE A 135 1.35 -15.61 -9.94
CA ILE A 135 1.42 -14.58 -8.90
C ILE A 135 0.34 -14.84 -7.86
N ILE A 136 0.73 -14.96 -6.59
CA ILE A 136 -0.17 -15.10 -5.46
C ILE A 136 -0.28 -13.77 -4.72
N ALA A 137 -1.38 -13.07 -4.87
CA ALA A 137 -1.71 -11.90 -4.08
C ALA A 137 -2.59 -12.27 -2.87
N PRO A 138 -2.66 -11.42 -1.82
CA PRO A 138 -3.36 -11.74 -0.57
C PRO A 138 -4.87 -11.54 -0.62
N GLY A 139 -5.50 -11.50 -1.79
CA GLY A 139 -6.94 -11.30 -1.94
C GLY A 139 -7.77 -12.40 -1.27
N ARG A 140 -9.01 -12.07 -0.91
CA ARG A 140 -9.92 -12.93 -0.14
C ARG A 140 -10.19 -14.28 -0.78
N THR A 141 -10.16 -14.37 -2.11
CA THR A 141 -10.36 -15.65 -2.84
C THR A 141 -9.34 -16.70 -2.46
N THR A 142 -8.12 -16.30 -2.03
CA THR A 142 -7.10 -17.23 -1.55
C THR A 142 -7.42 -17.88 -0.20
N SER A 143 -8.49 -17.47 0.50
CA SER A 143 -9.01 -18.16 1.68
C SER A 143 -10.02 -19.27 1.33
N VAL A 144 -10.46 -19.37 0.06
CA VAL A 144 -11.47 -20.33 -0.40
C VAL A 144 -10.78 -21.55 -0.98
N GLU A 145 -11.07 -22.74 -0.43
CA GLU A 145 -10.42 -24.00 -0.82
C GLU A 145 -10.58 -24.34 -2.32
N SER A 146 -11.78 -24.15 -2.87
CA SER A 146 -12.02 -24.40 -4.29
C SER A 146 -11.22 -23.46 -5.22
N GLU A 147 -10.93 -22.24 -4.79
CA GLU A 147 -10.09 -21.31 -5.54
C GLU A 147 -8.60 -21.69 -5.43
N ARG A 148 -8.15 -22.13 -4.24
CA ARG A 148 -6.79 -22.67 -4.05
C ARG A 148 -6.53 -23.90 -4.93
N GLN A 149 -7.52 -24.79 -5.06
CA GLN A 149 -7.40 -25.98 -5.91
C GLN A 149 -7.14 -25.59 -7.37
N LYS A 150 -7.81 -24.57 -7.90
CA LYS A 150 -7.54 -24.06 -9.25
C LYS A 150 -6.09 -23.58 -9.41
N VAL A 151 -5.52 -22.97 -8.35
CA VAL A 151 -4.11 -22.52 -8.35
C VAL A 151 -3.17 -23.72 -8.42
N PHE A 152 -3.39 -24.77 -7.60
CA PHE A 152 -2.58 -25.99 -7.64
C PHE A 152 -2.65 -26.65 -9.01
N ASP A 153 -3.85 -26.77 -9.59
CA ASP A 153 -4.05 -27.38 -10.90
C ASP A 153 -3.32 -26.58 -11.99
N LYS A 154 -3.39 -25.24 -11.94
CA LYS A 154 -2.70 -24.36 -12.89
C LYS A 154 -1.18 -24.49 -12.78
N VAL A 155 -0.62 -24.42 -11.56
CA VAL A 155 0.83 -24.57 -11.32
C VAL A 155 1.32 -25.89 -11.88
N LYS A 156 0.62 -27.01 -11.59
CA LYS A 156 0.97 -28.33 -12.06
C LYS A 156 0.88 -28.45 -13.59
N ALA A 157 -0.17 -27.89 -14.20
CA ALA A 157 -0.40 -27.97 -15.65
C ALA A 157 0.62 -27.18 -16.48
N THR A 158 1.17 -26.09 -15.91
CA THR A 158 2.07 -25.16 -16.63
C THR A 158 3.51 -25.18 -16.18
N ASP A 159 3.85 -26.01 -15.19
CA ASP A 159 5.18 -26.00 -14.51
C ASP A 159 5.62 -24.58 -14.15
N ALA A 160 4.68 -23.78 -13.62
CA ALA A 160 4.90 -22.37 -13.38
C ALA A 160 5.72 -22.13 -12.12
N ILE A 161 6.56 -21.10 -12.15
CA ILE A 161 7.19 -20.52 -10.94
C ILE A 161 6.12 -19.82 -10.13
N VAL A 162 6.10 -20.06 -8.83
CA VAL A 162 5.13 -19.46 -7.91
C VAL A 162 5.78 -18.30 -7.17
N ILE A 163 5.23 -17.09 -7.31
CA ILE A 163 5.72 -15.88 -6.65
C ILE A 163 4.57 -15.24 -5.85
N SER A 164 4.75 -15.08 -4.55
CA SER A 164 3.82 -14.29 -3.74
C SER A 164 4.23 -12.82 -3.68
N VAL A 165 3.27 -11.91 -3.43
CA VAL A 165 3.51 -10.46 -3.37
C VAL A 165 3.17 -9.91 -1.99
N ASN A 166 4.15 -9.27 -1.34
CA ASN A 166 4.03 -8.62 -0.03
C ASN A 166 3.54 -9.54 1.13
N HIS A 167 3.51 -10.85 0.94
CA HIS A 167 3.16 -11.84 1.96
C HIS A 167 3.73 -13.21 1.62
N CYS A 168 3.68 -14.13 2.58
CA CYS A 168 4.05 -15.53 2.36
C CYS A 168 2.86 -16.42 2.75
N PRO A 169 2.12 -17.01 1.78
CA PRO A 169 0.99 -17.88 2.06
C PRO A 169 1.46 -19.23 2.63
N GLU A 170 0.79 -19.74 3.68
CA GLU A 170 1.12 -21.03 4.28
C GLU A 170 0.58 -22.22 3.48
N TRP A 171 -0.47 -22.00 2.66
CA TRP A 171 -1.18 -23.05 1.93
C TRP A 171 -0.50 -23.50 0.62
N ILE A 172 0.51 -22.74 0.14
CA ILE A 172 1.30 -23.09 -1.05
C ILE A 172 2.75 -22.69 -0.86
N LYS A 173 3.66 -23.54 -1.31
CA LYS A 173 5.09 -23.21 -1.33
C LYS A 173 5.37 -22.25 -2.48
N CYS A 174 5.93 -21.09 -2.17
CA CYS A 174 6.40 -20.12 -3.16
C CYS A 174 7.89 -20.37 -3.48
N ASP A 175 8.24 -20.22 -4.74
CA ASP A 175 9.63 -20.22 -5.18
C ASP A 175 10.31 -18.91 -4.80
N TYR A 176 9.57 -17.79 -4.94
CA TYR A 176 10.02 -16.44 -4.57
C TYR A 176 8.92 -15.66 -3.87
N VAL A 177 9.35 -14.62 -3.14
CA VAL A 177 8.46 -13.60 -2.54
C VAL A 177 8.93 -12.24 -3.04
N PHE A 178 8.08 -11.54 -3.77
CA PHE A 178 8.33 -10.17 -4.23
C PHE A 178 7.77 -9.16 -3.24
N VAL A 179 8.61 -8.22 -2.79
CA VAL A 179 8.23 -7.23 -1.77
C VAL A 179 8.62 -5.82 -2.21
N SER A 180 7.65 -4.93 -2.28
CA SER A 180 7.85 -3.51 -2.60
C SER A 180 7.51 -2.57 -1.43
N ASN A 181 6.93 -3.09 -0.35
CA ASN A 181 6.46 -2.32 0.80
C ASN A 181 7.27 -2.70 2.06
N ILE A 182 8.03 -1.74 2.61
CA ILE A 182 8.86 -1.94 3.81
C ILE A 182 8.04 -2.43 5.02
N ARG A 183 6.81 -1.92 5.22
CA ARG A 183 5.94 -2.35 6.32
C ARG A 183 5.48 -3.80 6.19
N ARG A 184 5.39 -4.31 4.96
CA ARG A 184 5.12 -5.73 4.70
C ARG A 184 6.37 -6.57 4.88
N TYR A 185 7.52 -6.06 4.41
CA TYR A 185 8.80 -6.72 4.64
C TYR A 185 9.07 -6.99 6.13
N GLU A 186 8.84 -5.99 6.99
CA GLU A 186 9.05 -6.10 8.45
C GLU A 186 8.16 -7.17 9.12
N LYS A 187 7.05 -7.54 8.48
CA LYS A 187 6.14 -8.59 8.97
C LYS A 187 6.45 -9.98 8.42
N LEU A 188 7.32 -10.09 7.42
CA LEU A 188 7.70 -11.38 6.86
C LEU A 188 8.67 -12.09 7.81
N SER A 189 8.42 -13.37 8.03
CA SER A 189 9.27 -14.23 8.86
C SER A 189 9.47 -15.59 8.18
N GLY A 190 10.60 -16.23 8.45
CA GLY A 190 10.87 -17.60 7.99
C GLY A 190 11.12 -17.74 6.49
N ILE A 191 11.38 -16.65 5.75
CA ILE A 191 11.70 -16.69 4.33
C ILE A 191 13.22 -16.74 4.15
N GLU A 192 13.69 -17.68 3.35
CA GLU A 192 15.09 -17.75 2.96
C GLU A 192 15.47 -16.52 2.14
N THR A 193 16.60 -15.90 2.46
CA THR A 193 17.03 -14.63 1.86
C THR A 193 17.18 -14.72 0.33
N ASP A 194 17.64 -15.84 -0.20
CA ASP A 194 17.80 -16.10 -1.64
C ASP A 194 16.48 -16.19 -2.40
N LYS A 195 15.36 -16.39 -1.72
CA LYS A 195 14.01 -16.38 -2.28
C LYS A 195 13.34 -15.01 -2.26
N LEU A 196 13.97 -14.02 -1.66
CA LEU A 196 13.44 -12.66 -1.59
C LEU A 196 13.85 -11.84 -2.82
N ILE A 197 12.85 -11.25 -3.47
CA ILE A 197 13.02 -10.21 -4.49
C ILE A 197 12.45 -8.93 -3.90
N ILE A 198 13.30 -7.96 -3.61
CA ILE A 198 12.88 -6.67 -3.01
C ILE A 198 13.12 -5.51 -3.96
N THR A 199 12.33 -4.46 -3.80
CA THR A 199 12.58 -3.19 -4.50
C THR A 199 13.57 -2.32 -3.74
N SER A 200 14.21 -1.39 -4.44
CA SER A 200 15.34 -0.56 -3.95
C SER A 200 15.03 0.34 -2.75
N ASN A 201 13.75 0.55 -2.42
CA ASN A 201 13.32 1.26 -1.21
C ASN A 201 13.47 0.45 0.08
N ILE A 202 13.72 -0.86 -0.02
CA ILE A 202 13.89 -1.74 1.14
C ILE A 202 15.39 -1.96 1.34
N ASN A 203 15.93 -1.40 2.42
CA ASN A 203 17.34 -1.59 2.76
C ASN A 203 17.51 -2.86 3.61
N ALA A 204 17.56 -4.00 2.92
CA ALA A 204 17.71 -5.31 3.55
C ALA A 204 18.57 -6.24 2.69
N GLN A 205 18.98 -7.37 3.28
CA GLN A 205 19.62 -8.44 2.54
C GLN A 205 18.55 -9.29 1.86
N ALA A 206 18.69 -9.49 0.56
CA ALA A 206 17.80 -10.30 -0.27
C ALA A 206 18.60 -10.96 -1.39
N GLY A 207 18.05 -12.02 -1.97
CA GLY A 207 18.63 -12.67 -3.16
C GLY A 207 18.67 -11.71 -4.35
N TYR A 208 17.62 -10.90 -4.48
CA TYR A 208 17.49 -9.97 -5.61
C TYR A 208 16.98 -8.61 -5.14
N THR A 209 17.63 -7.53 -5.60
CA THR A 209 17.21 -6.14 -5.37
C THR A 209 17.02 -5.45 -6.71
N VAL A 210 15.77 -5.06 -7.00
CA VAL A 210 15.38 -4.45 -8.28
C VAL A 210 15.02 -2.97 -8.10
N GLY A 211 15.20 -2.17 -9.15
CA GLY A 211 14.86 -0.76 -9.14
C GLY A 211 13.36 -0.54 -8.90
N TYR A 212 12.99 0.38 -8.00
CA TYR A 212 11.59 0.71 -7.72
C TYR A 212 10.93 1.46 -8.87
N GLU A 213 11.55 2.56 -9.33
CA GLU A 213 10.98 3.46 -10.33
C GLU A 213 10.70 2.80 -11.69
N PRO A 214 11.59 1.94 -12.24
CA PRO A 214 11.35 1.28 -13.53
C PRO A 214 10.15 0.32 -13.54
N LEU A 215 9.62 -0.05 -12.37
CA LEU A 215 8.47 -0.95 -12.23
C LEU A 215 7.15 -0.22 -12.05
N LEU A 216 7.17 1.11 -11.91
CA LEU A 216 5.96 1.90 -11.70
C LEU A 216 5.07 1.91 -12.94
N CYS A 217 3.78 1.79 -12.69
CA CYS A 217 2.77 1.91 -13.75
C CYS A 217 2.50 3.40 -14.07
N SER A 218 2.04 3.69 -15.28
CA SER A 218 1.70 5.05 -15.72
C SER A 218 0.38 5.57 -15.16
N ILE A 219 -0.47 4.69 -14.60
CA ILE A 219 -1.79 5.04 -14.05
C ILE A 219 -1.62 5.44 -12.59
N GLU A 220 -1.86 6.70 -12.29
CA GLU A 220 -1.54 7.31 -10.99
C GLU A 220 -2.23 6.62 -9.80
N ALA A 221 -3.51 6.27 -9.92
CA ALA A 221 -4.30 5.65 -8.85
C ALA A 221 -3.71 4.31 -8.35
N VAL A 222 -2.91 3.64 -9.19
CA VAL A 222 -2.35 2.30 -8.93
C VAL A 222 -0.86 2.22 -9.27
N ARG A 223 -0.18 3.37 -9.30
CA ARG A 223 1.18 3.52 -9.79
C ARG A 223 2.18 2.56 -9.16
N ASP A 224 2.09 2.33 -7.87
CA ASP A 224 2.96 1.48 -7.05
C ASP A 224 2.26 0.20 -6.56
N ASN A 225 1.25 -0.28 -7.30
CA ASN A 225 0.61 -1.55 -6.99
C ASN A 225 1.60 -2.70 -7.19
N VAL A 226 1.83 -3.49 -6.14
CA VAL A 226 2.86 -4.53 -6.09
C VAL A 226 2.69 -5.61 -7.18
N THR A 227 1.46 -5.98 -7.49
CA THR A 227 1.17 -6.98 -8.53
C THR A 227 1.56 -6.44 -9.91
N LEU A 228 1.21 -5.20 -10.22
CA LEU A 228 1.56 -4.54 -11.48
C LEU A 228 3.08 -4.36 -11.59
N MET A 229 3.76 -4.01 -10.50
CA MET A 229 5.22 -3.92 -10.45
C MET A 229 5.89 -5.26 -10.74
N LEU A 230 5.36 -6.36 -10.17
CA LEU A 230 5.89 -7.70 -10.47
C LEU A 230 5.64 -8.09 -11.93
N ILE A 231 4.47 -7.82 -12.50
CA ILE A 231 4.22 -8.08 -13.94
C ILE A 231 5.22 -7.28 -14.80
N ALA A 232 5.47 -6.02 -14.47
CA ALA A 232 6.47 -5.20 -15.18
C ALA A 232 7.90 -5.79 -15.09
N LEU A 233 8.29 -6.31 -13.92
CA LEU A 233 9.55 -7.02 -13.73
C LEU A 233 9.61 -8.28 -14.62
N LEU A 234 8.56 -9.10 -14.62
CA LEU A 234 8.49 -10.34 -15.39
C LEU A 234 8.56 -10.10 -16.91
N ILE A 235 7.95 -9.01 -17.40
CA ILE A 235 8.09 -8.57 -18.79
C ILE A 235 9.55 -8.23 -19.12
N ARG A 236 10.22 -7.46 -18.24
CA ARG A 236 11.66 -7.13 -18.43
C ARG A 236 12.55 -8.38 -18.43
N SER A 237 12.19 -9.36 -17.61
CA SER A 237 12.97 -10.59 -17.46
C SER A 237 12.60 -11.69 -18.48
N GLY A 238 11.72 -11.41 -19.46
CA GLY A 238 11.42 -12.32 -20.55
C GLY A 238 10.50 -13.49 -20.19
N ALA A 239 9.67 -13.38 -19.15
CA ALA A 239 8.69 -14.41 -18.80
C ALA A 239 7.69 -14.65 -19.94
N SER A 240 7.19 -15.89 -20.05
CA SER A 240 6.31 -16.32 -21.14
C SER A 240 4.84 -15.97 -20.88
N SER A 241 4.37 -16.15 -19.67
CA SER A 241 2.99 -15.84 -19.27
C SER A 241 2.86 -15.61 -17.78
N VAL A 242 1.80 -14.89 -17.38
CA VAL A 242 1.47 -14.58 -15.97
C VAL A 242 0.04 -15.03 -15.66
N TYR A 243 -0.10 -15.76 -14.58
CA TYR A 243 -1.37 -16.21 -14.04
C TYR A 243 -1.60 -15.56 -12.67
N LEU A 244 -2.76 -14.94 -12.46
CA LEU A 244 -3.08 -14.16 -11.28
C LEU A 244 -4.02 -14.93 -10.33
N ALA A 245 -3.61 -15.10 -9.09
CA ALA A 245 -4.42 -15.64 -8.02
C ALA A 245 -4.51 -14.63 -6.85
N GLY A 246 -5.70 -14.44 -6.29
CA GLY A 246 -5.92 -13.47 -5.20
C GLY A 246 -5.81 -12.00 -5.61
N VAL A 247 -5.87 -11.71 -6.90
CA VAL A 247 -5.95 -10.35 -7.44
C VAL A 247 -7.42 -10.01 -7.67
N ASP A 248 -8.15 -9.86 -6.55
CA ASP A 248 -9.61 -9.88 -6.54
C ASP A 248 -10.25 -8.54 -6.92
N GLY A 249 -9.50 -7.45 -6.81
CA GLY A 249 -10.03 -6.09 -6.79
C GLY A 249 -10.56 -5.70 -5.40
N TYR A 250 -10.84 -4.41 -5.22
CA TYR A 250 -11.30 -3.84 -3.95
C TYR A 250 -12.81 -3.77 -3.88
N SER A 251 -13.36 -4.18 -2.73
CA SER A 251 -14.78 -4.07 -2.38
C SER A 251 -14.94 -3.12 -1.20
N PHE A 252 -16.00 -2.31 -1.23
CA PHE A 252 -16.42 -1.47 -0.10
C PHE A 252 -17.47 -2.17 0.78
N LYS A 253 -17.95 -3.36 0.37
CA LYS A 253 -18.98 -4.12 1.07
C LYS A 253 -18.44 -5.33 1.82
N GLU A 254 -17.29 -5.85 1.41
CA GLU A 254 -16.71 -7.08 1.91
C GLU A 254 -15.24 -6.89 2.22
N ARG A 255 -14.68 -7.81 2.98
CA ARG A 255 -13.23 -7.83 3.25
C ARG A 255 -12.46 -7.99 1.95
N ASN A 256 -11.36 -7.26 1.83
CA ASN A 256 -10.53 -7.26 0.62
C ASN A 256 -9.44 -8.33 0.68
N PHE A 257 -8.97 -8.68 1.87
CA PHE A 257 -7.82 -9.56 2.04
C PHE A 257 -8.17 -10.84 2.81
N ALA A 258 -7.44 -11.92 2.51
CA ALA A 258 -7.51 -13.18 3.24
C ALA A 258 -6.94 -13.08 4.66
N TYR A 259 -6.03 -12.12 4.89
CA TYR A 259 -5.29 -11.93 6.14
C TYR A 259 -5.76 -10.68 6.88
N ARG A 260 -6.08 -10.83 8.19
CA ARG A 260 -6.63 -9.72 9.00
C ARG A 260 -5.66 -8.54 9.15
N ASP A 261 -4.38 -8.79 9.24
CA ASP A 261 -3.33 -7.76 9.38
C ASP A 261 -3.08 -6.96 8.09
N MET A 262 -3.69 -7.37 6.99
CA MET A 262 -3.65 -6.70 5.69
C MET A 262 -4.91 -5.90 5.38
N GLU A 263 -5.97 -6.07 6.18
CA GLU A 263 -7.25 -5.47 5.89
C GLU A 263 -7.18 -3.95 5.82
N THR A 264 -7.71 -3.40 4.75
CA THR A 264 -7.95 -1.97 4.53
C THR A 264 -9.40 -1.78 4.15
N TYR A 265 -9.99 -0.72 4.69
CA TYR A 265 -11.36 -0.33 4.34
C TYR A 265 -11.26 0.85 3.37
N GLU A 266 -11.73 0.63 2.17
CA GLU A 266 -11.77 1.66 1.13
C GLU A 266 -13.20 2.19 1.02
N ASP A 267 -13.34 3.49 0.78
CA ASP A 267 -14.63 4.03 0.38
C ASP A 267 -14.98 3.59 -1.06
N GLU A 268 -16.25 3.71 -1.42
CA GLU A 268 -16.76 3.23 -2.70
C GLU A 268 -16.06 3.88 -3.89
N GLN A 269 -15.79 5.18 -3.80
CA GLN A 269 -15.17 5.93 -4.89
C GLN A 269 -13.71 5.50 -5.08
N VAL A 270 -12.96 5.37 -3.99
CA VAL A 270 -11.55 4.93 -4.01
C VAL A 270 -11.46 3.50 -4.55
N ALA A 271 -12.31 2.58 -4.09
CA ALA A 271 -12.35 1.21 -4.58
C ALA A 271 -12.62 1.14 -6.09
N LYS A 272 -13.55 1.95 -6.61
CA LYS A 272 -13.85 2.03 -8.04
C LYS A 272 -12.67 2.56 -8.85
N GLU A 273 -12.03 3.63 -8.39
CA GLU A 273 -10.86 4.22 -9.04
C GLU A 273 -9.68 3.24 -9.09
N GLN A 274 -9.40 2.56 -7.99
CA GLN A 274 -8.36 1.55 -7.93
C GLN A 274 -8.67 0.38 -8.86
N ASN A 275 -9.88 -0.17 -8.84
CA ASN A 275 -10.27 -1.27 -9.70
C ASN A 275 -10.17 -0.90 -11.20
N SER A 276 -10.66 0.27 -11.56
CA SER A 276 -10.54 0.78 -12.93
C SER A 276 -9.08 0.94 -13.34
N GLY A 277 -8.25 1.49 -12.45
CA GLY A 277 -6.82 1.66 -12.67
C GLY A 277 -6.08 0.33 -12.85
N ILE A 278 -6.34 -0.66 -11.98
CA ILE A 278 -5.72 -1.99 -12.08
C ILE A 278 -6.15 -2.69 -13.38
N SER A 279 -7.45 -2.68 -13.71
CA SER A 279 -7.95 -3.30 -14.94
C SER A 279 -7.32 -2.68 -16.19
N ALA A 280 -7.20 -1.35 -16.23
CA ALA A 280 -6.55 -0.64 -17.34
C ALA A 280 -5.06 -0.96 -17.43
N ALA A 281 -4.35 -1.02 -16.29
CA ALA A 281 -2.94 -1.37 -16.24
C ALA A 281 -2.69 -2.81 -16.69
N ILE A 282 -3.50 -3.77 -16.23
CA ILE A 282 -3.41 -5.16 -16.67
C ILE A 282 -3.64 -5.25 -18.18
N ALA A 283 -4.62 -4.54 -18.73
CA ALA A 283 -4.88 -4.51 -20.17
C ALA A 283 -3.70 -3.96 -20.98
N GLN A 284 -3.00 -2.94 -20.49
CA GLN A 284 -1.77 -2.42 -21.11
C GLN A 284 -0.62 -3.44 -21.04
N LEU A 285 -0.41 -4.05 -19.88
CA LEU A 285 0.67 -5.04 -19.68
C LEU A 285 0.40 -6.32 -20.50
N SER A 286 -0.87 -6.70 -20.66
CA SER A 286 -1.28 -7.87 -21.45
C SER A 286 -0.96 -7.76 -22.94
N GLN A 287 -0.65 -6.57 -23.44
CA GLN A 287 -0.13 -6.38 -24.81
C GLN A 287 1.31 -6.87 -24.97
N ARG A 288 2.04 -7.03 -23.85
CA ARG A 288 3.46 -7.42 -23.85
C ARG A 288 3.70 -8.82 -23.30
N ILE A 289 2.80 -9.34 -22.48
CA ILE A 289 2.86 -10.69 -21.91
C ILE A 289 1.43 -11.21 -21.70
N PRO A 290 1.10 -12.47 -22.03
CA PRO A 290 -0.20 -13.04 -21.69
C PRO A 290 -0.47 -13.02 -20.19
N VAL A 291 -1.58 -12.39 -19.76
CA VAL A 291 -2.02 -12.35 -18.37
C VAL A 291 -3.42 -12.93 -18.26
N SER A 292 -3.65 -13.85 -17.33
CA SER A 292 -4.97 -14.43 -17.07
C SER A 292 -5.22 -14.65 -15.58
N PHE A 293 -6.49 -14.59 -15.17
CA PHE A 293 -6.90 -14.85 -13.80
C PHE A 293 -7.15 -16.34 -13.56
N ILE A 294 -6.69 -16.86 -12.42
CA ILE A 294 -6.99 -18.22 -11.95
C ILE A 294 -8.19 -18.18 -10.99
N THR A 295 -8.17 -17.23 -10.05
CA THR A 295 -9.23 -17.05 -9.06
C THR A 295 -10.20 -15.97 -9.51
N LYS A 296 -11.42 -16.00 -8.97
CA LYS A 296 -12.44 -14.99 -9.28
C LYS A 296 -11.94 -13.58 -8.98
N SER A 297 -12.22 -12.63 -9.88
CA SER A 297 -11.82 -11.23 -9.73
C SER A 297 -12.89 -10.27 -10.22
N LEU A 298 -13.04 -9.13 -9.53
CA LEU A 298 -13.85 -8.01 -9.97
C LEU A 298 -13.22 -7.25 -11.16
N LEU A 299 -11.95 -7.54 -11.42
CA LEU A 299 -11.15 -6.88 -12.47
C LEU A 299 -11.26 -7.60 -13.81
N GLU A 300 -11.80 -8.80 -13.82
CA GLU A 300 -11.99 -9.61 -15.03
C GLU A 300 -13.16 -9.04 -15.85
N ARG A 301 -12.91 -8.69 -17.11
CA ARG A 301 -13.98 -8.25 -18.03
C ARG A 301 -14.92 -9.41 -18.32
N GLU A 302 -16.22 -9.12 -18.43
CA GLU A 302 -17.23 -10.17 -18.71
C GLU A 302 -16.96 -10.96 -20.00
N GLU A 303 -16.22 -10.39 -20.94
CA GLU A 303 -15.83 -11.03 -22.21
C GLU A 303 -14.87 -12.22 -22.07
N ASN A 304 -14.18 -12.36 -20.94
CA ASN A 304 -13.20 -13.43 -20.68
C ASN A 304 -13.73 -14.54 -19.74
N ARG A 305 -15.04 -14.58 -19.49
CA ARG A 305 -15.68 -15.60 -18.64
C ARG A 305 -16.21 -16.81 -19.40
N SER A 306 -15.67 -17.12 -20.58
CA SER A 306 -16.06 -18.30 -21.37
C SER A 306 -15.18 -19.52 -21.13
#